data_3da975074aae7c00976a70cea5433feb
#
_entry.id   3da975074aae7c00976a70cea5433feb
#
_cell.length_a   1.000
_cell.length_b   1.000
_cell.length_c   1.000
_cell.angle_alpha   90.00
_cell.angle_beta   90.00
_cell.angle_gamma   90.00
#
_symmetry.space_group_name_H-M   'P 1'
#
loop_
_entity.id
_entity.type
_entity.pdbx_description
1 polymer ?
#
loop_
_entity_poly.entity_id
_entity_poly.type
_entity_poly.pdbx_seq_one_letter_code
_entity_poly.pdbx_strand_id
1 'polypeptide(L)'
;MAETVLAVQDLKKSYGDFQAVRGVSFAVKHGEVFGILGPNGAGKTSTLEMIEGLRDITEGTVVLNGLNVAKSAAAVKKIIGVQLQASAFFPNLSLVELLRLFRDLYGAESDPMELLREVSLEEKASAQVKELSGGQKQRFSIAAALVNDPVVLFLDEPTTGLDPQARRNLWDLVQQIRAKGTTIVLTTHYMEEAEVLCHRVAIMDEGKIISMDTPDNLKKALIGRGFKPHRQVVPATLEDVFIDLTGKELRD
;
A
#
# COMPACT_ATOMS: atom_id res chain seq x y z
N MET A 1 1.33 24.25 -2.68
CA MET A 1 1.78 22.91 -3.18
C MET A 1 1.71 21.96 -2.00
N ALA A 2 1.14 20.77 -2.14
CA ALA A 2 1.11 19.80 -1.05
C ALA A 2 2.55 19.40 -0.67
N GLU A 3 2.83 19.39 0.62
CA GLU A 3 4.15 19.06 1.19
C GLU A 3 4.49 17.58 0.98
N THR A 4 5.77 17.28 0.76
CA THR A 4 6.24 15.89 0.62
C THR A 4 6.31 15.23 2.00
N VAL A 5 5.59 14.12 2.18
CA VAL A 5 5.60 13.34 3.41
C VAL A 5 6.59 12.18 3.37
N LEU A 6 6.80 11.59 2.21
CA LEU A 6 7.76 10.50 1.99
C LEU A 6 8.66 10.82 0.81
N ALA A 7 9.97 10.73 1.02
CA ALA A 7 10.99 10.85 -0.01
C ALA A 7 11.90 9.63 0.00
N VAL A 8 12.01 8.96 -1.13
CA VAL A 8 12.85 7.79 -1.38
C VAL A 8 13.87 8.16 -2.43
N GLN A 9 15.17 7.94 -2.15
CA GLN A 9 16.27 8.32 -3.03
C GLN A 9 17.24 7.15 -3.20
N ASP A 10 17.42 6.71 -4.45
CA ASP A 10 18.34 5.65 -4.89
C ASP A 10 18.32 4.39 -4.00
N LEU A 11 17.11 3.98 -3.60
CA LEU A 11 16.90 2.91 -2.65
C LEU A 11 17.28 1.57 -3.27
N LYS A 12 18.17 0.80 -2.61
CA LYS A 12 18.63 -0.51 -3.08
C LYS A 12 18.53 -1.55 -1.99
N LYS A 13 18.24 -2.79 -2.42
CA LYS A 13 18.25 -3.98 -1.56
C LYS A 13 18.95 -5.12 -2.27
N SER A 14 19.98 -5.65 -1.61
CA SER A 14 20.71 -6.85 -2.05
C SER A 14 20.60 -7.97 -1.03
N TYR A 15 20.51 -9.20 -1.51
CA TYR A 15 20.57 -10.45 -0.76
C TYR A 15 21.69 -11.30 -1.37
N GLY A 16 22.90 -11.21 -0.81
CA GLY A 16 24.09 -11.73 -1.47
C GLY A 16 24.26 -11.07 -2.85
N ASP A 17 24.36 -11.88 -3.89
CA ASP A 17 24.54 -11.41 -5.28
C ASP A 17 23.21 -10.98 -5.94
N PHE A 18 22.07 -11.28 -5.33
CA PHE A 18 20.75 -10.94 -5.88
C PHE A 18 20.31 -9.54 -5.45
N GLN A 19 20.14 -8.64 -6.42
CA GLN A 19 19.59 -7.30 -6.20
C GLN A 19 18.07 -7.30 -6.39
N ALA A 20 17.34 -7.30 -5.28
CA ALA A 20 15.86 -7.25 -5.29
C ALA A 20 15.31 -5.85 -5.59
N VAL A 21 16.02 -4.79 -5.19
CA VAL A 21 15.69 -3.38 -5.49
C VAL A 21 16.96 -2.70 -6.00
N ARG A 22 16.84 -2.02 -7.16
CA ARG A 22 17.98 -1.58 -7.96
C ARG A 22 18.00 -0.06 -8.18
N GLY A 23 17.85 0.72 -7.09
CA GLY A 23 17.92 2.18 -7.15
C GLY A 23 16.59 2.84 -7.50
N VAL A 24 15.56 2.64 -6.67
CA VAL A 24 14.26 3.30 -6.84
C VAL A 24 14.25 4.67 -6.17
N SER A 25 13.64 5.65 -6.84
CA SER A 25 13.51 7.02 -6.32
C SER A 25 12.11 7.56 -6.61
N PHE A 26 11.42 8.06 -5.58
CA PHE A 26 10.11 8.70 -5.70
C PHE A 26 9.80 9.55 -4.47
N ALA A 27 8.77 10.37 -4.57
CA ALA A 27 8.25 11.15 -3.44
C ALA A 27 6.73 11.05 -3.40
N VAL A 28 6.15 11.03 -2.20
CA VAL A 28 4.71 11.00 -1.95
C VAL A 28 4.31 12.27 -1.20
N LYS A 29 3.19 12.87 -1.58
CA LYS A 29 2.66 14.09 -0.97
C LYS A 29 1.66 13.77 0.12
N HIS A 30 1.46 14.68 1.06
CA HIS A 30 0.39 14.56 2.05
C HIS A 30 -0.99 14.37 1.39
N GLY A 31 -1.79 13.42 1.91
CA GLY A 31 -3.13 13.10 1.41
C GLY A 31 -3.16 12.42 0.04
N GLU A 32 -2.00 12.04 -0.51
CA GLU A 32 -1.89 11.27 -1.75
C GLU A 32 -2.14 9.78 -1.49
N VAL A 33 -2.81 9.12 -2.44
CA VAL A 33 -2.75 7.65 -2.57
C VAL A 33 -1.73 7.34 -3.66
N PHE A 34 -0.62 6.74 -3.27
CA PHE A 34 0.48 6.38 -4.16
C PHE A 34 0.56 4.85 -4.30
N GLY A 35 0.52 4.35 -5.53
CA GLY A 35 0.59 2.93 -5.84
C GLY A 35 1.97 2.50 -6.33
N ILE A 36 2.43 1.33 -5.89
CA ILE A 36 3.57 0.62 -6.49
C ILE A 36 2.99 -0.61 -7.19
N LEU A 37 2.90 -0.55 -8.51
CA LEU A 37 2.30 -1.57 -9.37
C LEU A 37 3.39 -2.43 -10.01
N GLY A 38 3.21 -3.74 -10.04
CA GLY A 38 4.14 -4.63 -10.72
C GLY A 38 3.87 -6.10 -10.44
N PRO A 39 4.50 -7.02 -11.19
CA PRO A 39 4.33 -8.45 -11.02
C PRO A 39 4.90 -8.94 -9.68
N ASN A 40 4.61 -10.19 -9.35
CA ASN A 40 5.25 -10.87 -8.23
C ASN A 40 6.76 -10.96 -8.46
N GLY A 41 7.55 -10.65 -7.41
CA GLY A 41 9.01 -10.60 -7.52
C GLY A 41 9.60 -9.30 -8.09
N ALA A 42 8.78 -8.30 -8.45
CA ALA A 42 9.27 -7.00 -8.92
C ALA A 42 10.05 -6.19 -7.86
N GLY A 43 9.98 -6.56 -6.58
CA GLY A 43 10.63 -5.85 -5.49
C GLY A 43 9.70 -4.92 -4.69
N LYS A 44 8.37 -4.96 -4.93
CA LYS A 44 7.37 -4.10 -4.27
C LYS A 44 7.40 -4.22 -2.75
N THR A 45 7.19 -5.43 -2.22
CA THR A 45 7.21 -5.70 -0.76
C THR A 45 8.55 -5.34 -0.14
N SER A 46 9.68 -5.69 -0.77
CA SER A 46 11.02 -5.30 -0.26
C SER A 46 11.20 -3.78 -0.20
N THR A 47 10.67 -3.05 -1.19
CA THR A 47 10.68 -1.58 -1.19
C THR A 47 9.83 -1.04 -0.05
N LEU A 48 8.62 -1.57 0.15
CA LEU A 48 7.69 -1.14 1.20
C LEU A 48 8.29 -1.41 2.59
N GLU A 49 8.77 -2.62 2.85
CA GLU A 49 9.38 -3.00 4.13
C GLU A 49 10.61 -2.16 4.51
N MET A 50 11.41 -1.73 3.53
CA MET A 50 12.51 -0.78 3.78
C MET A 50 12.00 0.61 4.17
N ILE A 51 10.93 1.07 3.54
CA ILE A 51 10.30 2.38 3.86
C ILE A 51 9.66 2.35 5.24
N GLU A 52 9.08 1.23 5.63
CA GLU A 52 8.45 0.99 6.94
C GLU A 52 9.49 0.80 8.08
N GLY A 53 10.76 0.64 7.74
CA GLY A 53 11.82 0.31 8.70
C GLY A 53 11.68 -1.10 9.28
N LEU A 54 11.06 -2.01 8.53
CA LEU A 54 10.97 -3.44 8.85
C LEU A 54 12.13 -4.23 8.24
N ARG A 55 12.81 -3.65 7.26
CA ARG A 55 13.95 -4.25 6.56
C ARG A 55 15.09 -3.25 6.39
N ASP A 56 16.32 -3.72 6.58
CA ASP A 56 17.51 -2.89 6.42
C ASP A 56 17.70 -2.45 4.96
N ILE A 57 18.04 -1.19 4.79
CA ILE A 57 18.41 -0.59 3.51
C ILE A 57 19.87 -0.96 3.21
N THR A 58 20.15 -1.44 1.98
CA THR A 58 21.52 -1.70 1.55
C THR A 58 22.22 -0.41 1.11
N GLU A 59 21.55 0.38 0.26
CA GLU A 59 22.02 1.70 -0.18
C GLU A 59 20.81 2.63 -0.40
N GLY A 60 21.07 3.93 -0.43
CA GLY A 60 20.05 4.96 -0.62
C GLY A 60 19.49 5.49 0.68
N THR A 61 18.48 6.33 0.60
CA THR A 61 17.88 7.00 1.75
C THR A 61 16.37 7.04 1.66
N VAL A 62 15.72 6.92 2.82
CA VAL A 62 14.29 7.15 2.98
C VAL A 62 14.07 8.16 4.09
N VAL A 63 13.30 9.22 3.78
CA VAL A 63 12.86 10.22 4.74
C VAL A 63 11.33 10.21 4.77
N LEU A 64 10.76 9.98 5.95
CA LEU A 64 9.32 9.95 6.19
C LEU A 64 8.97 10.99 7.26
N ASN A 65 8.12 11.93 6.92
CA ASN A 65 7.72 13.05 7.78
C ASN A 65 8.92 13.73 8.47
N GLY A 66 9.99 14.00 7.70
CA GLY A 66 11.24 14.58 8.18
C GLY A 66 12.19 13.62 8.91
N LEU A 67 11.78 12.38 9.18
CA LEU A 67 12.60 11.38 9.88
C LEU A 67 13.34 10.48 8.86
N ASN A 68 14.65 10.33 9.03
CA ASN A 68 15.42 9.33 8.29
C ASN A 68 15.11 7.93 8.84
N VAL A 69 14.53 7.07 8.01
CA VAL A 69 14.02 5.75 8.42
C VAL A 69 15.12 4.86 9.00
N ALA A 70 16.29 4.81 8.37
CA ALA A 70 17.40 3.97 8.84
C ALA A 70 17.95 4.42 10.21
N LYS A 71 17.87 5.73 10.52
CA LYS A 71 18.40 6.28 11.76
C LYS A 71 17.36 6.38 12.89
N SER A 72 16.08 6.42 12.52
CA SER A 72 14.97 6.74 13.44
C SER A 72 13.82 5.75 13.34
N ALA A 73 14.11 4.46 13.05
CA ALA A 73 13.10 3.43 12.79
C ALA A 73 12.02 3.33 13.91
N ALA A 74 12.43 3.46 15.18
CA ALA A 74 11.49 3.43 16.31
C ALA A 74 10.53 4.63 16.30
N ALA A 75 10.99 5.83 15.90
CA ALA A 75 10.14 7.01 15.78
C ALA A 75 9.23 6.91 14.56
N VAL A 76 9.72 6.40 13.44
CA VAL A 76 8.94 6.16 12.23
C VAL A 76 7.79 5.19 12.50
N LYS A 77 8.04 4.07 13.17
CA LYS A 77 7.01 3.07 13.53
C LYS A 77 5.87 3.64 14.38
N LYS A 78 6.07 4.73 15.09
CA LYS A 78 5.02 5.39 15.89
C LYS A 78 4.05 6.23 15.05
N ILE A 79 4.47 6.65 13.86
CA ILE A 79 3.71 7.58 13.00
C ILE A 79 3.23 6.95 11.71
N ILE A 80 3.45 5.65 11.52
CA ILE A 80 2.95 4.89 10.37
C ILE A 80 1.97 3.82 10.82
N GLY A 81 1.03 3.49 9.94
CA GLY A 81 0.21 2.29 10.01
C GLY A 81 0.66 1.31 8.94
N VAL A 82 0.73 0.03 9.28
CA VAL A 82 1.17 -1.00 8.33
C VAL A 82 0.18 -2.17 8.34
N GLN A 83 -0.39 -2.44 7.18
CA GLN A 83 -1.12 -3.66 6.91
C GLN A 83 -0.23 -4.56 6.05
N LEU A 84 0.26 -5.64 6.64
CA LEU A 84 1.09 -6.63 5.97
C LEU A 84 0.25 -7.62 5.15
N GLN A 85 0.83 -8.20 4.11
CA GLN A 85 0.19 -9.23 3.27
C GLN A 85 -0.32 -10.42 4.11
N ALA A 86 0.44 -10.82 5.14
CA ALA A 86 0.03 -11.84 6.11
C ALA A 86 0.08 -11.25 7.51
N SER A 87 -1.08 -11.07 8.13
CA SER A 87 -1.21 -10.59 9.50
C SER A 87 -1.58 -11.73 10.45
N ALA A 88 -0.80 -11.90 11.51
CA ALA A 88 -1.10 -12.83 12.59
C ALA A 88 -1.56 -12.06 13.82
N PHE A 89 -2.72 -12.40 14.35
CA PHE A 89 -3.30 -11.81 15.56
C PHE A 89 -3.32 -12.82 16.69
N PHE A 90 -3.38 -12.35 17.94
CA PHE A 90 -3.54 -13.22 19.09
C PHE A 90 -4.89 -13.97 19.00
N PRO A 91 -4.87 -15.31 18.95
CA PRO A 91 -6.03 -16.11 18.53
C PRO A 91 -7.21 -16.10 19.50
N ASN A 92 -6.96 -15.75 20.78
CA ASN A 92 -7.97 -15.84 21.85
C ASN A 92 -8.53 -14.46 22.28
N LEU A 93 -8.10 -13.37 21.62
CA LEU A 93 -8.63 -12.05 21.87
C LEU A 93 -9.72 -11.71 20.86
N SER A 94 -10.74 -11.01 21.32
CA SER A 94 -11.76 -10.40 20.48
C SER A 94 -11.20 -9.20 19.69
N LEU A 95 -11.92 -8.77 18.66
CA LEU A 95 -11.48 -7.62 17.84
C LEU A 95 -11.27 -6.37 18.68
N VAL A 96 -12.20 -6.07 19.59
CA VAL A 96 -12.10 -4.90 20.45
C VAL A 96 -10.95 -4.99 21.45
N GLU A 97 -10.65 -6.18 21.98
CA GLU A 97 -9.51 -6.41 22.88
C GLU A 97 -8.18 -6.27 22.14
N LEU A 98 -8.08 -6.75 20.90
CA LEU A 98 -6.90 -6.57 20.06
C LEU A 98 -6.63 -5.10 19.78
N LEU A 99 -7.66 -4.33 19.42
CA LEU A 99 -7.48 -2.89 19.18
C LEU A 99 -7.10 -2.13 20.45
N ARG A 100 -7.66 -2.49 21.62
CA ARG A 100 -7.24 -1.94 22.91
C ARG A 100 -5.78 -2.25 23.21
N LEU A 101 -5.37 -3.50 23.01
CA LEU A 101 -3.97 -3.92 23.18
C LEU A 101 -3.03 -3.10 22.29
N PHE A 102 -3.34 -2.95 21.00
CA PHE A 102 -2.51 -2.17 20.09
C PHE A 102 -2.50 -0.69 20.47
N ARG A 103 -3.65 -0.11 20.79
CA ARG A 103 -3.74 1.26 21.29
C ARG A 103 -2.80 1.49 22.48
N ASP A 104 -2.86 0.60 23.47
CA ASP A 104 -2.06 0.70 24.68
C ASP A 104 -0.56 0.51 24.41
N LEU A 105 -0.18 -0.37 23.47
CA LEU A 105 1.20 -0.57 23.02
C LEU A 105 1.77 0.66 22.30
N TYR A 106 0.95 1.36 21.53
CA TYR A 106 1.35 2.60 20.84
C TYR A 106 1.25 3.82 21.74
N GLY A 107 0.56 3.73 22.91
CA GLY A 107 0.21 4.88 23.74
C GLY A 107 -0.73 5.86 23.02
N ALA A 108 -1.61 5.32 22.17
CA ALA A 108 -2.56 6.08 21.36
C ALA A 108 -3.87 6.32 22.15
N GLU A 109 -4.67 7.30 21.69
CA GLU A 109 -5.95 7.67 22.33
C GLU A 109 -7.18 7.24 21.50
N SER A 110 -7.00 6.51 20.39
CA SER A 110 -8.07 6.07 19.50
C SER A 110 -9.13 5.23 20.23
N ASP A 111 -10.41 5.44 19.91
CA ASP A 111 -11.49 4.56 20.41
C ASP A 111 -11.58 3.29 19.56
N PRO A 112 -11.34 2.09 20.13
CA PRO A 112 -11.47 0.83 19.43
C PRO A 112 -12.83 0.60 18.76
N MET A 113 -13.91 1.10 19.37
CA MET A 113 -15.24 0.95 18.79
C MET A 113 -15.47 1.88 17.58
N GLU A 114 -14.87 3.07 17.58
CA GLU A 114 -14.88 3.95 16.40
C GLU A 114 -14.09 3.34 15.25
N LEU A 115 -12.90 2.78 15.51
CA LEU A 115 -12.13 2.06 14.51
C LEU A 115 -12.90 0.87 13.92
N LEU A 116 -13.62 0.10 14.74
CA LEU A 116 -14.46 -1.00 14.25
C LEU A 116 -15.63 -0.48 13.39
N ARG A 117 -16.26 0.64 13.76
CA ARG A 117 -17.30 1.29 12.92
C ARG A 117 -16.72 1.76 11.59
N GLU A 118 -15.54 2.37 11.60
CA GLU A 118 -14.88 2.83 10.38
C GLU A 118 -14.67 1.72 9.35
N VAL A 119 -14.37 0.50 9.82
CA VAL A 119 -14.20 -0.67 8.95
C VAL A 119 -15.44 -1.55 8.85
N SER A 120 -16.61 -1.10 9.35
CA SER A 120 -17.89 -1.83 9.38
C SER A 120 -17.77 -3.22 10.02
N LEU A 121 -17.20 -3.27 11.23
CA LEU A 121 -17.03 -4.47 12.05
C LEU A 121 -17.52 -4.27 13.49
N GLU A 122 -18.27 -3.22 13.80
CA GLU A 122 -18.77 -2.91 15.15
C GLU A 122 -19.63 -4.04 15.73
N GLU A 123 -20.46 -4.69 14.90
CA GLU A 123 -21.29 -5.83 15.31
C GLU A 123 -20.46 -7.10 15.62
N LYS A 124 -19.21 -7.12 15.18
CA LYS A 124 -18.25 -8.21 15.40
C LYS A 124 -17.23 -7.91 16.51
N ALA A 125 -17.44 -6.84 17.30
CA ALA A 125 -16.48 -6.40 18.32
C ALA A 125 -16.04 -7.50 19.28
N SER A 126 -16.95 -8.41 19.67
CA SER A 126 -16.69 -9.57 20.55
C SER A 126 -16.21 -10.83 19.82
N ALA A 127 -16.23 -10.86 18.48
CA ALA A 127 -15.76 -12.00 17.70
C ALA A 127 -14.22 -12.10 17.71
N GLN A 128 -13.70 -13.28 17.45
CA GLN A 128 -12.27 -13.52 17.24
C GLN A 128 -11.93 -13.44 15.75
N VAL A 129 -10.68 -13.09 15.42
CA VAL A 129 -10.24 -12.95 14.02
C VAL A 129 -10.45 -14.21 13.18
N LYS A 130 -10.34 -15.41 13.80
CA LYS A 130 -10.59 -16.69 13.10
C LYS A 130 -12.03 -16.86 12.61
N GLU A 131 -13.00 -16.13 13.19
CA GLU A 131 -14.43 -16.19 12.86
C GLU A 131 -14.80 -15.23 11.72
N LEU A 132 -13.84 -14.42 11.24
CA LEU A 132 -14.02 -13.47 10.17
C LEU A 132 -13.83 -14.11 8.80
N SER A 133 -14.60 -13.63 7.81
CA SER A 133 -14.31 -13.88 6.39
C SER A 133 -13.00 -13.22 5.95
N GLY A 134 -12.46 -13.60 4.78
CA GLY A 134 -11.24 -13.00 4.23
C GLY A 134 -11.31 -11.46 4.14
N GLY A 135 -12.39 -10.92 3.58
CA GLY A 135 -12.59 -9.47 3.48
C GLY A 135 -12.77 -8.79 4.84
N GLN A 136 -13.40 -9.46 5.81
CA GLN A 136 -13.50 -8.94 7.18
C GLN A 136 -12.13 -8.92 7.88
N LYS A 137 -11.31 -9.97 7.71
CA LYS A 137 -9.94 -10.00 8.23
C LYS A 137 -9.10 -8.86 7.66
N GLN A 138 -9.24 -8.60 6.36
CA GLN A 138 -8.49 -7.52 5.71
C GLN A 138 -8.91 -6.15 6.25
N ARG A 139 -10.22 -5.89 6.38
CA ARG A 139 -10.73 -4.65 6.99
C ARG A 139 -10.27 -4.49 8.45
N PHE A 140 -10.26 -5.58 9.23
CA PHE A 140 -9.75 -5.56 10.59
C PHE A 140 -8.23 -5.26 10.64
N SER A 141 -7.44 -5.81 9.72
CA SER A 141 -6.00 -5.50 9.62
C SER A 141 -5.77 -4.00 9.36
N ILE A 142 -6.62 -3.37 8.55
CA ILE A 142 -6.58 -1.92 8.34
C ILE A 142 -6.96 -1.17 9.62
N ALA A 143 -8.02 -1.58 10.34
CA ALA A 143 -8.37 -0.96 11.61
C ALA A 143 -7.22 -1.02 12.63
N ALA A 144 -6.53 -2.16 12.70
CA ALA A 144 -5.36 -2.32 13.54
C ALA A 144 -4.19 -1.40 13.13
N ALA A 145 -4.01 -1.15 11.83
CA ALA A 145 -3.01 -0.24 11.30
C ALA A 145 -3.37 1.25 11.50
N LEU A 146 -4.62 1.57 11.81
CA LEU A 146 -5.09 2.93 12.07
C LEU A 146 -5.06 3.32 13.56
N VAL A 147 -4.73 2.40 14.46
CA VAL A 147 -4.82 2.58 15.91
C VAL A 147 -4.03 3.80 16.42
N ASN A 148 -2.88 4.10 15.82
CA ASN A 148 -1.99 5.19 16.22
C ASN A 148 -2.20 6.48 15.41
N ASP A 149 -3.32 6.64 14.70
CA ASP A 149 -3.62 7.80 13.83
C ASP A 149 -2.44 8.13 12.89
N PRO A 150 -2.10 7.23 11.97
CA PRO A 150 -0.85 7.31 11.22
C PRO A 150 -0.84 8.46 10.21
N VAL A 151 0.32 9.11 10.05
CA VAL A 151 0.57 10.10 8.98
C VAL A 151 0.58 9.42 7.60
N VAL A 152 1.08 8.18 7.54
CA VAL A 152 1.10 7.35 6.33
C VAL A 152 0.63 5.95 6.68
N LEU A 153 -0.37 5.47 5.94
CA LEU A 153 -0.86 4.09 5.97
C LEU A 153 -0.24 3.30 4.81
N PHE A 154 0.45 2.22 5.12
CA PHE A 154 1.00 1.28 4.15
C PHE A 154 0.11 0.06 4.02
N LEU A 155 -0.19 -0.33 2.77
CA LEU A 155 -1.05 -1.46 2.43
C LEU A 155 -0.32 -2.38 1.44
N ASP A 156 0.13 -3.55 1.91
CA ASP A 156 0.82 -4.50 1.03
C ASP A 156 -0.20 -5.49 0.43
N GLU A 157 -0.49 -5.31 -0.86
CA GLU A 157 -1.43 -6.11 -1.66
C GLU A 157 -2.80 -6.32 -0.97
N PRO A 158 -3.50 -5.23 -0.59
CA PRO A 158 -4.62 -5.30 0.35
C PRO A 158 -5.83 -6.10 -0.15
N THR A 159 -5.97 -6.32 -1.45
CA THR A 159 -7.14 -7.00 -2.04
C THR A 159 -6.83 -8.40 -2.55
N THR A 160 -5.60 -8.89 -2.36
CA THR A 160 -5.21 -10.22 -2.82
C THR A 160 -6.06 -11.31 -2.16
N GLY A 161 -6.60 -12.22 -2.98
CA GLY A 161 -7.45 -13.33 -2.54
C GLY A 161 -8.89 -12.95 -2.16
N LEU A 162 -9.31 -11.69 -2.38
CA LEU A 162 -10.67 -11.25 -2.13
C LEU A 162 -11.57 -11.47 -3.36
N ASP A 163 -12.83 -11.85 -3.10
CA ASP A 163 -13.87 -11.82 -4.12
C ASP A 163 -14.14 -10.39 -4.62
N PRO A 164 -14.77 -10.22 -5.81
CA PRO A 164 -14.99 -8.89 -6.40
C PRO A 164 -15.80 -7.92 -5.52
N GLN A 165 -16.75 -8.43 -4.71
CA GLN A 165 -17.54 -7.57 -3.82
C GLN A 165 -16.72 -7.12 -2.61
N ALA A 166 -15.97 -8.03 -1.97
CA ALA A 166 -15.08 -7.70 -0.86
C ALA A 166 -13.98 -6.71 -1.29
N ARG A 167 -13.47 -6.85 -2.52
CA ARG A 167 -12.50 -5.92 -3.11
C ARG A 167 -13.08 -4.50 -3.24
N ARG A 168 -14.28 -4.35 -3.80
CA ARG A 168 -14.93 -3.03 -3.92
C ARG A 168 -15.17 -2.39 -2.55
N ASN A 169 -15.67 -3.16 -1.59
CA ASN A 169 -15.87 -2.67 -0.22
C ASN A 169 -14.55 -2.18 0.42
N LEU A 170 -13.43 -2.83 0.11
CA LEU A 170 -12.13 -2.41 0.58
C LEU A 170 -11.65 -1.12 -0.11
N TRP A 171 -11.90 -0.97 -1.41
CA TRP A 171 -11.61 0.27 -2.14
C TRP A 171 -12.38 1.45 -1.57
N ASP A 172 -13.67 1.28 -1.27
CA ASP A 172 -14.49 2.32 -0.64
C ASP A 172 -13.91 2.72 0.73
N LEU A 173 -13.47 1.75 1.53
CA LEU A 173 -12.81 2.00 2.80
C LEU A 173 -11.51 2.80 2.63
N VAL A 174 -10.64 2.42 1.69
CA VAL A 174 -9.39 3.13 1.40
C VAL A 174 -9.67 4.59 0.99
N GLN A 175 -10.70 4.82 0.16
CA GLN A 175 -11.11 6.17 -0.22
C GLN A 175 -11.64 6.99 0.97
N GLN A 176 -12.40 6.37 1.89
CA GLN A 176 -12.89 7.03 3.11
C GLN A 176 -11.73 7.43 4.04
N ILE A 177 -10.76 6.53 4.26
CA ILE A 177 -9.55 6.81 5.05
C ILE A 177 -8.77 7.98 4.44
N ARG A 178 -8.56 7.96 3.13
CA ARG A 178 -7.92 9.06 2.41
C ARG A 178 -8.68 10.39 2.58
N ALA A 179 -10.02 10.37 2.50
CA ALA A 179 -10.84 11.57 2.63
C ALA A 179 -10.69 12.26 4.00
N LYS A 180 -10.25 11.54 5.03
CA LYS A 180 -9.88 12.07 6.36
C LYS A 180 -8.50 12.73 6.38
N GLY A 181 -7.74 12.68 5.28
CA GLY A 181 -6.42 13.32 5.15
C GLY A 181 -5.22 12.37 5.28
N THR A 182 -5.45 11.09 5.59
CA THR A 182 -4.37 10.09 5.70
C THR A 182 -3.71 9.88 4.34
N THR A 183 -2.37 9.91 4.31
CA THR A 183 -1.59 9.53 3.13
C THR A 183 -1.54 8.01 3.03
N ILE A 184 -1.70 7.46 1.83
CA ILE A 184 -1.72 6.01 1.64
C ILE A 184 -0.66 5.62 0.61
N VAL A 185 0.15 4.62 0.94
CA VAL A 185 1.07 3.97 0.00
C VAL A 185 0.66 2.51 -0.09
N LEU A 186 0.33 2.04 -1.30
CA LEU A 186 -0.08 0.66 -1.48
C LEU A 186 0.77 -0.04 -2.55
N THR A 187 0.94 -1.35 -2.37
CA THR A 187 1.44 -2.21 -3.43
C THR A 187 0.28 -3.00 -4.04
N THR A 188 0.36 -3.27 -5.31
CA THR A 188 -0.62 -4.13 -5.99
C THR A 188 -0.04 -4.73 -7.27
N HIS A 189 -0.63 -5.83 -7.71
CA HIS A 189 -0.46 -6.37 -9.05
C HIS A 189 -1.77 -6.26 -9.86
N TYR A 190 -2.84 -5.70 -9.27
CA TYR A 190 -4.11 -5.47 -9.96
C TYR A 190 -4.16 -4.04 -10.53
N MET A 191 -4.23 -3.94 -11.88
CA MET A 191 -4.28 -2.67 -12.60
C MET A 191 -5.52 -1.87 -12.24
N GLU A 192 -6.67 -2.53 -12.12
CA GLU A 192 -7.94 -1.92 -11.76
C GLU A 192 -7.87 -1.23 -10.39
N GLU A 193 -7.22 -1.86 -9.41
CA GLU A 193 -7.00 -1.26 -8.08
C GLU A 193 -6.18 0.02 -8.17
N ALA A 194 -5.07 -0.02 -8.92
CA ALA A 194 -4.23 1.14 -9.14
C ALA A 194 -4.97 2.28 -9.87
N GLU A 195 -5.82 1.95 -10.85
CA GLU A 195 -6.62 2.93 -11.58
C GLU A 195 -7.70 3.59 -10.70
N VAL A 196 -8.36 2.82 -9.82
CA VAL A 196 -9.47 3.30 -8.99
C VAL A 196 -8.98 4.09 -7.78
N LEU A 197 -7.88 3.66 -7.15
CA LEU A 197 -7.43 4.21 -5.87
C LEU A 197 -6.33 5.25 -6.00
N CYS A 198 -5.39 5.08 -6.94
CA CYS A 198 -4.15 5.83 -6.89
C CYS A 198 -4.21 7.16 -7.66
N HIS A 199 -3.66 8.21 -7.04
CA HIS A 199 -3.42 9.49 -7.73
C HIS A 199 -2.23 9.38 -8.67
N ARG A 200 -1.19 8.70 -8.22
CA ARG A 200 0.01 8.38 -9.01
C ARG A 200 0.41 6.93 -8.76
N VAL A 201 1.00 6.35 -9.79
CA VAL A 201 1.45 4.96 -9.80
C VAL A 201 2.89 4.90 -10.27
N ALA A 202 3.74 4.21 -9.52
CA ALA A 202 5.05 3.76 -9.97
C ALA A 202 4.93 2.32 -10.50
N ILE A 203 5.18 2.14 -11.78
CA ILE A 203 5.25 0.81 -12.40
C ILE A 203 6.65 0.26 -12.12
N MET A 204 6.70 -0.87 -11.42
CA MET A 204 7.94 -1.50 -10.98
C MET A 204 8.11 -2.88 -11.61
N ASP A 205 9.27 -3.12 -12.22
CA ASP A 205 9.68 -4.43 -12.72
C ASP A 205 11.17 -4.65 -12.46
N GLU A 206 11.56 -5.89 -12.18
CA GLU A 206 12.95 -6.32 -11.93
C GLU A 206 13.74 -5.39 -10.98
N GLY A 207 13.09 -4.91 -9.93
CA GLY A 207 13.72 -4.05 -8.91
C GLY A 207 13.87 -2.58 -9.31
N LYS A 208 13.27 -2.13 -10.42
CA LYS A 208 13.36 -0.75 -10.91
C LYS A 208 11.98 -0.14 -11.15
N ILE A 209 11.86 1.17 -10.99
CA ILE A 209 10.71 1.92 -11.47
C ILE A 209 10.92 2.17 -12.96
N ILE A 210 10.01 1.62 -13.79
CA ILE A 210 10.02 1.76 -15.25
C ILE A 210 9.33 3.05 -15.69
N SER A 211 8.24 3.43 -15.00
CA SER A 211 7.50 4.64 -15.25
C SER A 211 6.75 5.08 -14.00
N MET A 212 6.45 6.38 -13.87
CA MET A 212 5.70 6.90 -12.75
C MET A 212 4.94 8.15 -13.17
N ASP A 213 3.61 8.10 -13.08
CA ASP A 213 2.72 9.24 -13.33
C ASP A 213 1.31 8.93 -12.81
N THR A 214 0.34 9.80 -13.08
CA THR A 214 -1.08 9.49 -12.89
C THR A 214 -1.50 8.36 -13.84
N PRO A 215 -2.46 7.50 -13.46
CA PRO A 215 -2.97 6.45 -14.37
C PRO A 215 -3.38 6.99 -15.75
N ASP A 216 -4.05 8.15 -15.78
CA ASP A 216 -4.48 8.77 -17.03
C ASP A 216 -3.31 9.27 -17.91
N ASN A 217 -2.26 9.81 -17.30
CA ASN A 217 -1.09 10.25 -18.05
C ASN A 217 -0.31 9.06 -18.63
N LEU A 218 -0.20 7.96 -17.87
CA LEU A 218 0.42 6.72 -18.34
C LEU A 218 -0.34 6.17 -19.56
N LYS A 219 -1.68 6.11 -19.49
CA LYS A 219 -2.53 5.71 -20.63
C LYS A 219 -2.39 6.64 -21.84
N LYS A 220 -2.38 7.96 -21.62
CA LYS A 220 -2.18 8.95 -22.71
C LYS A 220 -0.80 8.81 -23.36
N ALA A 221 0.25 8.58 -22.55
CA ALA A 221 1.61 8.37 -23.06
C ALA A 221 1.69 7.10 -23.94
N LEU A 222 0.99 6.04 -23.59
CA LEU A 222 0.91 4.83 -24.39
C LEU A 222 0.24 5.08 -25.74
N ILE A 223 -0.91 5.78 -25.75
CA ILE A 223 -1.62 6.16 -27.00
C ILE A 223 -0.73 7.05 -27.86
N GLY A 224 -0.01 8.01 -27.26
CA GLY A 224 0.92 8.90 -27.95
C GLY A 224 2.10 8.18 -28.63
N ARG A 225 2.47 6.97 -28.15
CA ARG A 225 3.48 6.10 -28.78
C ARG A 225 2.91 5.24 -29.92
N GLY A 226 1.65 5.44 -30.30
CA GLY A 226 1.01 4.76 -31.43
C GLY A 226 0.28 3.47 -31.07
N PHE A 227 0.09 3.19 -29.80
CA PHE A 227 -0.75 2.07 -29.37
C PHE A 227 -2.17 2.24 -29.92
N LYS A 228 -2.66 1.23 -30.60
CA LYS A 228 -4.04 1.17 -31.10
C LYS A 228 -4.78 0.12 -30.30
N PRO A 229 -5.81 0.51 -29.51
CA PRO A 229 -6.63 -0.46 -28.78
C PRO A 229 -7.20 -1.52 -29.75
N HIS A 230 -7.08 -2.79 -29.41
CA HIS A 230 -7.60 -3.90 -30.23
C HIS A 230 -9.15 -3.94 -30.27
N ARG A 231 -9.82 -3.16 -29.41
CA ARG A 231 -11.29 -3.00 -29.41
C ARG A 231 -11.63 -1.52 -29.48
N GLN A 232 -12.46 -1.16 -30.43
CA GLN A 232 -12.88 0.21 -30.75
C GLN A 232 -13.66 0.95 -29.64
N VAL A 233 -13.85 0.39 -28.45
CA VAL A 233 -14.77 0.90 -27.41
C VAL A 233 -14.15 0.98 -26.01
N VAL A 234 -12.96 0.48 -25.77
CA VAL A 234 -12.35 0.51 -24.42
C VAL A 234 -11.13 1.43 -24.44
N PRO A 235 -11.07 2.45 -23.56
CA PRO A 235 -9.86 3.27 -23.41
C PRO A 235 -8.69 2.39 -22.97
N ALA A 236 -7.45 2.81 -23.29
CA ALA A 236 -6.25 2.12 -22.85
C ALA A 236 -6.24 1.98 -21.32
N THR A 237 -5.91 0.80 -20.83
CA THR A 237 -5.86 0.44 -19.43
C THR A 237 -4.43 0.52 -18.88
N LEU A 238 -4.25 0.47 -17.57
CA LEU A 238 -2.91 0.33 -16.97
C LEU A 238 -2.26 -1.02 -17.30
N GLU A 239 -3.04 -2.07 -17.56
CA GLU A 239 -2.53 -3.35 -18.06
C GLU A 239 -1.85 -3.19 -19.41
N ASP A 240 -2.47 -2.45 -20.36
CA ASP A 240 -1.85 -2.14 -21.65
C ASP A 240 -0.53 -1.35 -21.47
N VAL A 241 -0.49 -0.40 -20.53
CA VAL A 241 0.74 0.35 -20.21
C VAL A 241 1.82 -0.59 -19.66
N PHE A 242 1.44 -1.48 -18.74
CA PHE A 242 2.38 -2.42 -18.15
C PHE A 242 2.99 -3.35 -19.21
N ILE A 243 2.17 -3.97 -20.06
CA ILE A 243 2.62 -4.85 -21.14
C ILE A 243 3.55 -4.12 -22.10
N ASP A 244 3.21 -2.87 -22.48
CA ASP A 244 4.04 -2.07 -23.40
C ASP A 244 5.41 -1.73 -22.78
N LEU A 245 5.46 -1.40 -21.48
CA LEU A 245 6.70 -1.02 -20.80
C LEU A 245 7.59 -2.20 -20.47
N THR A 246 7.01 -3.36 -20.15
CA THR A 246 7.77 -4.53 -19.66
C THR A 246 7.94 -5.62 -20.71
N GLY A 247 7.10 -5.64 -21.76
CA GLY A 247 7.03 -6.73 -22.75
C GLY A 247 6.55 -8.05 -22.17
N LYS A 248 5.92 -8.04 -20.98
CA LYS A 248 5.50 -9.24 -20.23
C LYS A 248 4.05 -9.12 -19.84
N GLU A 249 3.27 -10.19 -20.02
CA GLU A 249 1.99 -10.31 -19.32
C GLU A 249 2.22 -10.51 -17.83
N LEU A 250 1.30 -10.02 -16.99
CA LEU A 250 1.32 -10.34 -15.57
C LEU A 250 1.23 -11.84 -15.38
N ARG A 251 2.23 -12.41 -14.75
CA ARG A 251 2.22 -13.83 -14.38
C ARG A 251 1.47 -13.95 -13.05
N ASP A 252 0.49 -14.85 -13.03
CA ASP A 252 -0.23 -15.27 -11.82
C ASP A 252 0.70 -15.84 -10.74
#